data_5abc885a3c4b2b1c9eae7581146ded35
#
_entry.id   5abc885a3c4b2b1c9eae7581146ded35
#
_cell.length_a   1.000
_cell.length_b   1.000
_cell.length_c   1.000
_cell.angle_alpha   90.00
_cell.angle_beta   90.00
_cell.angle_gamma   90.00
#
_symmetry.space_group_name_H-M   'P 1'
#
loop_
_entity.id
_entity.type
_entity.pdbx_description
1 polymer ?
#
loop_
_entity_poly.entity_id
_entity_poly.type
_entity_poly.pdbx_seq_one_letter_code
_entity_poly.pdbx_strand_id
1 'polypeptide(L)'
;FFKVLRSGTASIVTDKIDRITDHGLLLESGDELSADLIVTATGFNLQLFGEIDLCIDGRPLDMSRTFIYKNLCFSDVPNLFCVLPYDKTSYTLKIDLVSKYLCRLFNHMSKTATRQCMPCLRESDYEMESIPYFKGIFGGSDPKPGYIDRAGDNIPLRCGDRHPWRFTMNYDEDKRILAGPIEDEVMRFTT
;
A
#
# COMPACT_ATOMS: atom_id res chain seq x y z
N PHE A 1 26.53 -9.35 -2.19
CA PHE A 1 26.33 -9.50 -0.77
C PHE A 1 27.02 -10.75 -0.24
N PHE A 2 26.57 -11.95 -0.56
CA PHE A 2 27.13 -13.22 -0.04
C PHE A 2 28.62 -13.45 -0.36
N LYS A 3 29.10 -12.95 -1.51
CA LYS A 3 30.52 -13.04 -1.87
C LYS A 3 31.39 -12.22 -0.89
N VAL A 4 30.94 -11.05 -0.50
CA VAL A 4 31.67 -10.15 0.42
C VAL A 4 31.69 -10.71 1.84
N LEU A 5 30.57 -11.25 2.32
CA LEU A 5 30.52 -11.96 3.61
C LEU A 5 31.46 -13.18 3.63
N ARG A 6 31.44 -13.97 2.55
CA ARG A 6 32.28 -15.17 2.43
C ARG A 6 33.76 -14.87 2.35
N SER A 7 34.15 -13.71 1.82
CA SER A 7 35.56 -13.26 1.77
C SER A 7 36.05 -12.69 3.11
N GLY A 8 35.18 -12.54 4.11
CA GLY A 8 35.53 -11.95 5.40
C GLY A 8 35.74 -10.42 5.37
N THR A 9 35.41 -9.75 4.26
CA THR A 9 35.54 -8.29 4.13
C THR A 9 34.30 -7.53 4.60
N ALA A 10 33.25 -8.24 5.03
CA ALA A 10 32.10 -7.70 5.73
C ALA A 10 31.60 -8.70 6.76
N SER A 11 30.96 -8.19 7.78
CA SER A 11 30.29 -8.96 8.83
C SER A 11 28.85 -8.48 9.01
N ILE A 12 28.04 -9.30 9.68
CA ILE A 12 26.71 -8.95 10.11
C ILE A 12 26.68 -9.07 11.63
N VAL A 13 26.23 -8.02 12.30
CA VAL A 13 25.95 -8.03 13.72
C VAL A 13 24.45 -7.80 13.89
N THR A 14 23.81 -8.66 14.67
CA THR A 14 22.37 -8.59 14.97
C THR A 14 22.21 -8.19 16.43
N ASP A 15 22.03 -6.91 16.66
CA ASP A 15 21.81 -6.35 18.00
C ASP A 15 21.12 -4.99 17.86
N LYS A 16 20.71 -4.41 19.00
CA LYS A 16 20.21 -3.06 19.06
C LYS A 16 21.35 -2.08 19.36
N ILE A 17 21.27 -0.91 18.77
CA ILE A 17 22.22 0.19 19.01
C ILE A 17 21.76 0.92 20.28
N ASP A 18 22.63 0.96 21.29
CA ASP A 18 22.44 1.77 22.49
C ASP A 18 22.73 3.25 22.16
N ARG A 19 23.90 3.53 21.62
CA ARG A 19 24.30 4.90 21.23
C ARG A 19 25.43 4.93 20.21
N ILE A 20 25.58 6.07 19.57
CA ILE A 20 26.75 6.42 18.76
C ILE A 20 27.83 6.92 19.70
N THR A 21 29.05 6.45 19.52
CA THR A 21 30.26 6.86 20.26
C THR A 21 31.20 7.69 19.38
N ASP A 22 32.26 8.21 19.91
CA ASP A 22 33.30 8.93 19.16
C ASP A 22 34.07 8.01 18.21
N HIS A 23 33.94 6.68 18.37
CA HIS A 23 34.67 5.67 17.62
C HIS A 23 33.79 4.70 16.84
N GLY A 24 32.46 4.84 16.94
CA GLY A 24 31.55 3.93 16.26
C GLY A 24 30.19 3.79 16.95
N LEU A 25 29.76 2.54 17.19
CA LEU A 25 28.45 2.21 17.78
C LEU A 25 28.64 1.33 19.01
N LEU A 26 28.01 1.70 20.12
CA LEU A 26 27.83 0.81 21.27
C LEU A 26 26.50 0.09 21.15
N LEU A 27 26.51 -1.23 21.34
CA LEU A 27 25.34 -2.11 21.28
C LEU A 27 24.77 -2.36 22.69
N GLU A 28 23.50 -2.77 22.77
CA GLU A 28 22.87 -3.13 24.06
C GLU A 28 23.57 -4.33 24.73
N SER A 29 24.21 -5.22 23.97
CA SER A 29 25.07 -6.31 24.50
C SER A 29 26.31 -5.81 25.24
N GLY A 30 26.70 -4.55 25.05
CA GLY A 30 27.95 -3.98 25.53
C GLY A 30 29.10 -4.05 24.52
N ASP A 31 28.91 -4.66 23.35
CA ASP A 31 29.92 -4.70 22.30
C ASP A 31 30.02 -3.34 21.62
N GLU A 32 31.25 -2.96 21.23
CA GLU A 32 31.50 -1.73 20.47
C GLU A 32 31.92 -2.08 19.04
N LEU A 33 31.23 -1.48 18.06
CA LEU A 33 31.58 -1.59 16.63
C LEU A 33 32.32 -0.33 16.20
N SER A 34 33.63 -0.46 15.95
CA SER A 34 34.43 0.65 15.44
C SER A 34 34.07 0.97 13.99
N ALA A 35 33.91 2.26 13.67
CA ALA A 35 33.53 2.71 12.33
C ALA A 35 34.04 4.13 12.05
N ASP A 36 34.69 4.32 10.91
CA ASP A 36 35.08 5.63 10.39
C ASP A 36 33.91 6.34 9.71
N LEU A 37 32.94 5.58 9.18
CA LEU A 37 31.74 6.07 8.50
C LEU A 37 30.55 5.22 8.89
N ILE A 38 29.49 5.88 9.34
CA ILE A 38 28.20 5.26 9.66
C ILE A 38 27.18 5.66 8.59
N VAL A 39 26.57 4.67 7.93
CA VAL A 39 25.50 4.88 6.95
C VAL A 39 24.20 4.35 7.54
N THR A 40 23.24 5.26 7.81
CA THR A 40 21.94 4.88 8.35
C THR A 40 21.01 4.41 7.25
N ALA A 41 20.44 3.21 7.40
CA ALA A 41 19.44 2.62 6.52
C ALA A 41 18.34 1.97 7.36
N THR A 42 17.83 2.70 8.35
CA THR A 42 16.93 2.20 9.41
C THR A 42 15.47 2.07 8.99
N GLY A 43 15.19 2.26 7.69
CA GLY A 43 13.84 2.23 7.14
C GLY A 43 13.12 3.57 7.28
N PHE A 44 11.79 3.53 7.27
CA PHE A 44 10.95 4.73 7.31
C PHE A 44 9.65 4.43 8.05
N ASN A 45 8.89 5.48 8.35
CA ASN A 45 7.52 5.38 8.83
C ASN A 45 6.57 5.58 7.64
N LEU A 46 5.66 4.64 7.44
CA LEU A 46 4.63 4.76 6.42
C LEU A 46 3.57 5.77 6.87
N GLN A 47 3.21 6.66 5.96
CA GLN A 47 2.15 7.63 6.13
C GLN A 47 1.18 7.52 4.98
N LEU A 48 -0.11 7.33 5.29
CA LEU A 48 -1.14 7.27 4.27
C LEU A 48 -1.27 8.64 3.59
N PHE A 49 -1.18 8.67 2.26
CA PHE A 49 -1.26 9.90 1.46
C PHE A 49 -0.32 11.03 1.89
N GLY A 50 0.79 10.72 2.57
CA GLY A 50 1.75 11.73 3.02
C GLY A 50 1.18 12.71 4.03
N GLU A 51 0.26 12.28 4.89
CA GLU A 51 -0.44 13.10 5.91
C GLU A 51 -1.37 14.18 5.30
N ILE A 52 -1.85 13.99 4.08
CA ILE A 52 -2.85 14.90 3.50
C ILE A 52 -4.19 14.66 4.22
N ASP A 53 -4.77 15.73 4.75
CA ASP A 53 -6.12 15.71 5.31
C ASP A 53 -7.15 15.64 4.17
N LEU A 54 -7.86 14.52 4.09
CA LEU A 54 -8.91 14.32 3.09
C LEU A 54 -10.27 14.71 3.66
N CYS A 55 -11.02 15.50 2.90
CA CYS A 55 -12.38 15.91 3.25
C CYS A 55 -13.31 15.71 2.05
N ILE A 56 -14.55 15.32 2.30
CA ILE A 56 -15.64 15.29 1.34
C ILE A 56 -16.71 16.25 1.83
N ASP A 57 -17.03 17.28 1.04
CA ASP A 57 -18.02 18.30 1.37
C ASP A 57 -17.79 18.94 2.76
N GLY A 58 -16.52 19.22 3.09
CA GLY A 58 -16.10 19.81 4.35
C GLY A 58 -16.12 18.87 5.56
N ARG A 59 -16.38 17.57 5.37
CA ARG A 59 -16.34 16.56 6.43
C ARG A 59 -15.06 15.74 6.30
N PRO A 60 -14.29 15.56 7.38
CA PRO A 60 -13.12 14.70 7.36
C PRO A 60 -13.47 13.29 6.88
N LEU A 61 -12.65 12.73 6.00
CA LEU A 61 -12.79 11.38 5.49
C LEU A 61 -12.15 10.38 6.45
N ASP A 62 -12.94 9.46 6.97
CA ASP A 62 -12.44 8.33 7.77
C ASP A 62 -12.10 7.14 6.85
N MET A 63 -10.83 6.99 6.52
CA MET A 63 -10.34 5.90 5.66
C MET A 63 -10.52 4.51 6.27
N SER A 64 -10.69 4.39 7.60
CA SER A 64 -10.93 3.11 8.27
C SER A 64 -12.29 2.47 7.91
N ARG A 65 -13.19 3.27 7.38
CA ARG A 65 -14.54 2.86 6.96
C ARG A 65 -14.63 2.52 5.47
N THR A 66 -13.52 2.68 4.73
CA THR A 66 -13.49 2.45 3.29
C THR A 66 -12.89 1.10 2.95
N PHE A 67 -13.32 0.53 1.82
CA PHE A 67 -12.74 -0.66 1.23
C PHE A 67 -12.02 -0.32 -0.07
N ILE A 68 -10.89 -0.96 -0.29
CA ILE A 68 -10.12 -0.81 -1.53
C ILE A 68 -10.90 -1.46 -2.68
N TYR A 69 -11.13 -0.69 -3.75
CA TYR A 69 -11.77 -1.16 -4.97
C TYR A 69 -10.74 -1.35 -6.08
N LYS A 70 -10.65 -2.58 -6.63
CA LYS A 70 -9.74 -2.95 -7.74
C LYS A 70 -8.28 -2.48 -7.54
N ASN A 71 -7.82 -2.34 -6.28
CA ASN A 71 -6.49 -1.84 -5.90
C ASN A 71 -6.16 -0.42 -6.39
N LEU A 72 -7.15 0.45 -6.63
CA LEU A 72 -6.91 1.79 -7.19
C LEU A 72 -7.77 2.92 -6.63
N CYS A 73 -8.91 2.65 -6.02
CA CYS A 73 -9.74 3.66 -5.35
C CYS A 73 -10.48 3.04 -4.15
N PHE A 74 -11.37 3.80 -3.51
CA PHE A 74 -11.94 3.45 -2.22
C PHE A 74 -13.46 3.56 -2.25
N SER A 75 -14.15 2.66 -1.52
CA SER A 75 -15.62 2.72 -1.41
C SER A 75 -16.07 4.05 -0.83
N ASP A 76 -17.14 4.58 -1.40
CA ASP A 76 -17.82 5.81 -0.98
C ASP A 76 -16.92 7.07 -1.00
N VAL A 77 -15.80 7.02 -1.73
CA VAL A 77 -14.88 8.14 -1.94
C VAL A 77 -14.91 8.54 -3.41
N PRO A 78 -15.45 9.73 -3.74
CA PRO A 78 -15.56 10.18 -5.11
C PRO A 78 -14.21 10.64 -5.68
N ASN A 79 -13.92 10.26 -6.93
CA ASN A 79 -12.83 10.80 -7.74
C ASN A 79 -11.40 10.67 -7.14
N LEU A 80 -11.21 9.87 -6.09
CA LEU A 80 -9.89 9.63 -5.50
C LEU A 80 -9.30 8.33 -6.03
N PHE A 81 -8.15 8.43 -6.69
CA PHE A 81 -7.41 7.30 -7.22
C PHE A 81 -5.98 7.27 -6.67
N CYS A 82 -5.49 6.10 -6.35
CA CYS A 82 -4.11 5.91 -5.99
C CYS A 82 -3.57 4.59 -6.56
N VAL A 83 -2.27 4.50 -6.71
CA VAL A 83 -1.61 3.25 -7.10
C VAL A 83 -1.13 2.55 -5.84
N LEU A 84 -1.76 1.43 -5.51
CA LEU A 84 -1.30 0.56 -4.43
C LEU A 84 -0.27 -0.41 -5.00
N PRO A 85 1.00 -0.30 -4.60
CA PRO A 85 2.10 -1.02 -5.25
C PRO A 85 2.10 -2.53 -4.94
N TYR A 86 2.84 -3.29 -5.75
CA TYR A 86 3.21 -4.67 -5.41
C TYR A 86 4.37 -4.69 -4.42
N ASP A 87 4.43 -5.72 -3.57
CA ASP A 87 5.56 -5.94 -2.65
C ASP A 87 6.72 -6.70 -3.30
N LYS A 88 6.42 -7.66 -4.19
CA LYS A 88 7.42 -8.58 -4.81
C LYS A 88 7.60 -8.37 -6.31
N THR A 89 6.96 -7.36 -6.90
CA THR A 89 6.98 -7.08 -8.33
C THR A 89 7.17 -5.59 -8.56
N SER A 90 7.71 -5.21 -9.73
CA SER A 90 7.94 -3.80 -10.05
C SER A 90 6.68 -2.95 -9.97
N TYR A 91 6.76 -1.82 -9.28
CA TYR A 91 5.70 -0.82 -9.17
C TYR A 91 5.24 -0.30 -10.54
N THR A 92 6.15 -0.20 -11.51
CA THR A 92 5.84 0.29 -12.85
C THR A 92 4.82 -0.57 -13.58
N LEU A 93 4.80 -1.87 -13.34
CA LEU A 93 3.79 -2.77 -13.90
C LEU A 93 2.39 -2.43 -13.39
N LYS A 94 2.26 -2.11 -12.10
CA LYS A 94 0.97 -1.68 -11.53
C LYS A 94 0.55 -0.32 -12.05
N ILE A 95 1.49 0.62 -12.12
CA ILE A 95 1.25 1.97 -12.64
C ILE A 95 0.72 1.90 -14.08
N ASP A 96 1.32 1.08 -14.95
CA ASP A 96 0.88 0.90 -16.33
C ASP A 96 -0.58 0.39 -16.42
N LEU A 97 -0.93 -0.64 -15.65
CA LEU A 97 -2.29 -1.18 -15.61
C LEU A 97 -3.31 -0.16 -15.12
N VAL A 98 -3.01 0.52 -14.02
CA VAL A 98 -3.89 1.54 -13.43
C VAL A 98 -4.06 2.72 -14.38
N SER A 99 -2.97 3.20 -14.99
CA SER A 99 -3.02 4.31 -15.97
C SER A 99 -3.91 3.98 -17.17
N LYS A 100 -3.80 2.77 -17.72
CA LYS A 100 -4.67 2.30 -18.81
C LYS A 100 -6.14 2.25 -18.39
N TYR A 101 -6.42 1.77 -17.19
CA TYR A 101 -7.79 1.77 -16.65
C TYR A 101 -8.32 3.20 -16.50
N LEU A 102 -7.54 4.11 -15.89
CA LEU A 102 -7.93 5.51 -15.67
C LEU A 102 -8.17 6.25 -16.98
N CYS A 103 -7.35 6.04 -18.01
CA CYS A 103 -7.60 6.61 -19.34
C CYS A 103 -8.96 6.17 -19.91
N ARG A 104 -9.31 4.88 -19.76
CA ARG A 104 -10.62 4.37 -20.21
C ARG A 104 -11.75 4.95 -19.38
N LEU A 105 -11.58 5.06 -18.07
CA LEU A 105 -12.55 5.64 -17.13
C LEU A 105 -12.82 7.11 -17.48
N PHE A 106 -11.79 7.93 -17.66
CA PHE A 106 -11.96 9.34 -18.02
C PHE A 106 -12.58 9.54 -19.40
N ASN A 107 -12.23 8.69 -20.36
CA ASN A 107 -12.89 8.69 -21.67
C ASN A 107 -14.37 8.30 -21.57
N HIS A 108 -14.72 7.35 -20.69
CA HIS A 108 -16.11 7.01 -20.42
C HIS A 108 -16.87 8.19 -19.80
N MET A 109 -16.32 8.78 -18.74
CA MET A 109 -16.91 9.96 -18.07
C MET A 109 -17.12 11.14 -19.04
N SER A 110 -16.14 11.40 -19.91
CA SER A 110 -16.26 12.42 -20.94
C SER A 110 -17.40 12.14 -21.93
N LYS A 111 -17.54 10.90 -22.39
CA LYS A 111 -18.60 10.49 -23.31
C LYS A 111 -20.01 10.54 -22.69
N THR A 112 -20.12 10.25 -21.40
CA THR A 112 -21.38 10.22 -20.67
C THR A 112 -21.71 11.56 -20.00
N ALA A 113 -20.84 12.58 -20.17
CA ALA A 113 -20.94 13.88 -19.51
C ALA A 113 -21.05 13.80 -17.98
N THR A 114 -20.43 12.76 -17.37
CA THR A 114 -20.39 12.61 -15.92
C THR A 114 -19.13 13.27 -15.35
N ARG A 115 -19.22 13.81 -14.15
CA ARG A 115 -18.13 14.52 -13.44
C ARG A 115 -17.62 13.78 -12.23
N GLN A 116 -18.37 12.84 -11.73
CA GLN A 116 -18.00 12.06 -10.56
C GLN A 116 -18.16 10.58 -10.85
N CYS A 117 -17.18 9.81 -10.38
CA CYS A 117 -17.29 8.37 -10.27
C CYS A 117 -16.91 7.94 -8.84
N MET A 118 -17.65 7.00 -8.30
CA MET A 118 -17.50 6.56 -6.92
C MET A 118 -17.90 5.09 -6.83
N PRO A 119 -17.01 4.18 -6.38
CA PRO A 119 -17.42 2.81 -6.08
C PRO A 119 -18.25 2.80 -4.78
N CYS A 120 -19.43 2.21 -4.82
CA CYS A 120 -20.32 2.11 -3.67
C CYS A 120 -20.50 0.66 -3.23
N LEU A 121 -20.53 0.41 -1.93
CA LEU A 121 -20.85 -0.90 -1.39
C LEU A 121 -22.30 -1.29 -1.75
N ARG A 122 -22.48 -2.56 -2.16
CA ARG A 122 -23.81 -3.16 -2.31
C ARG A 122 -24.30 -3.63 -0.94
N GLU A 123 -25.58 -3.88 -0.81
CA GLU A 123 -26.15 -4.43 0.42
C GLU A 123 -25.45 -5.74 0.83
N SER A 124 -25.18 -6.61 -0.12
CA SER A 124 -24.45 -7.88 0.10
C SER A 124 -22.96 -7.70 0.50
N ASP A 125 -22.37 -6.54 0.27
CA ASP A 125 -20.99 -6.29 0.61
C ASP A 125 -20.81 -5.94 2.09
N TYR A 126 -21.88 -5.54 2.81
CA TYR A 126 -21.82 -5.28 4.25
C TYR A 126 -21.58 -6.53 5.10
N GLU A 127 -21.85 -7.72 4.54
CA GLU A 127 -21.55 -9.01 5.17
C GLU A 127 -20.12 -9.52 4.84
N MET A 128 -19.36 -8.76 4.07
CA MET A 128 -18.01 -9.11 3.63
C MET A 128 -17.02 -9.07 4.80
N GLU A 129 -16.11 -10.04 4.85
CA GLU A 129 -15.01 -9.99 5.83
C GLU A 129 -14.14 -8.76 5.57
N SER A 130 -13.92 -7.97 6.61
CA SER A 130 -13.06 -6.80 6.56
C SER A 130 -11.63 -7.16 6.95
N ILE A 131 -10.72 -7.14 5.99
CA ILE A 131 -9.33 -7.55 6.15
C ILE A 131 -8.43 -6.30 6.15
N PRO A 132 -7.63 -6.06 7.19
CA PRO A 132 -6.65 -4.98 7.18
C PRO A 132 -5.69 -5.12 5.99
N TYR A 133 -5.40 -4.01 5.30
CA TYR A 133 -4.62 -3.99 4.06
C TYR A 133 -3.30 -4.75 4.16
N PHE A 134 -2.49 -4.47 5.19
CA PHE A 134 -1.20 -5.15 5.35
C PHE A 134 -1.33 -6.64 5.68
N LYS A 135 -2.39 -7.06 6.37
CA LYS A 135 -2.68 -8.49 6.57
C LYS A 135 -3.00 -9.18 5.26
N GLY A 136 -3.75 -8.48 4.39
CA GLY A 136 -4.05 -8.97 3.03
C GLY A 136 -2.81 -9.12 2.15
N ILE A 137 -1.83 -8.19 2.25
CA ILE A 137 -0.59 -8.22 1.48
C ILE A 137 0.34 -9.35 1.95
N PHE A 138 0.66 -9.37 3.25
CA PHE A 138 1.71 -10.24 3.78
C PHE A 138 1.19 -11.60 4.26
N GLY A 139 -0.16 -11.78 4.33
CA GLY A 139 -0.78 -13.08 4.59
C GLY A 139 -0.32 -13.80 5.86
N GLY A 140 0.25 -13.07 6.81
CA GLY A 140 0.83 -13.65 8.01
C GLY A 140 2.23 -14.27 7.81
N SER A 141 2.86 -14.11 6.63
CA SER A 141 4.23 -14.58 6.40
C SER A 141 5.26 -13.69 7.11
N ASP A 142 6.15 -14.29 7.88
CA ASP A 142 7.35 -13.68 8.43
C ASP A 142 8.57 -13.96 7.50
N PRO A 143 9.56 -13.06 7.46
CA PRO A 143 9.62 -11.78 8.18
C PRO A 143 8.94 -10.64 7.40
N LYS A 144 8.18 -9.81 8.10
CA LYS A 144 7.69 -8.52 7.57
C LYS A 144 8.80 -7.48 7.69
N PRO A 145 8.89 -6.51 6.74
CA PRO A 145 9.72 -5.35 6.95
C PRO A 145 9.30 -4.58 8.21
N GLY A 146 10.24 -4.18 9.05
CA GLY A 146 9.95 -3.53 10.33
C GLY A 146 9.12 -2.24 10.21
N TYR A 147 9.16 -1.55 9.06
CA TYR A 147 8.32 -0.37 8.81
C TYR A 147 6.83 -0.73 8.63
N ILE A 148 6.52 -1.97 8.24
CA ILE A 148 5.13 -2.45 8.17
C ILE A 148 4.57 -2.66 9.57
N ASP A 149 5.36 -3.26 10.48
CA ASP A 149 4.94 -3.44 11.87
C ASP A 149 4.76 -2.08 12.57
N ARG A 150 5.67 -1.11 12.28
CA ARG A 150 5.52 0.25 12.81
C ARG A 150 4.34 1.02 12.21
N ALA A 151 4.00 0.73 10.94
CA ALA A 151 2.84 1.35 10.30
C ALA A 151 1.51 0.86 10.90
N GLY A 152 1.45 -0.40 11.28
CA GLY A 152 0.37 -1.02 12.03
C GLY A 152 -1.01 -0.41 11.80
N ASP A 153 -1.56 0.11 12.86
CA ASP A 153 -2.89 0.73 12.88
C ASP A 153 -2.93 2.14 12.25
N ASN A 154 -1.77 2.75 11.96
CA ASN A 154 -1.72 4.09 11.35
C ASN A 154 -2.12 4.09 9.87
N ILE A 155 -2.22 2.91 9.24
CA ILE A 155 -2.75 2.78 7.88
C ILE A 155 -4.07 2.01 7.93
N PRO A 156 -5.18 2.73 8.08
CA PRO A 156 -6.49 2.14 8.32
C PRO A 156 -7.15 1.55 7.06
N LEU A 157 -6.40 1.34 5.98
CA LEU A 157 -6.94 0.77 4.75
C LEU A 157 -7.42 -0.66 4.94
N ARG A 158 -8.55 -0.97 4.33
CA ARG A 158 -9.19 -2.29 4.40
C ARG A 158 -9.49 -2.83 3.01
N CYS A 159 -9.47 -4.14 2.90
CA CYS A 159 -9.96 -4.86 1.73
C CYS A 159 -11.00 -5.90 2.16
N GLY A 160 -11.78 -6.37 1.19
CA GLY A 160 -12.74 -7.43 1.39
C GLY A 160 -12.20 -8.80 1.00
N ASP A 161 -13.01 -9.83 1.24
CA ASP A 161 -12.73 -11.22 0.88
C ASP A 161 -13.08 -11.55 -0.58
N ARG A 162 -13.81 -10.67 -1.29
CA ARG A 162 -14.36 -10.90 -2.63
C ARG A 162 -14.18 -9.71 -3.57
N HIS A 163 -14.25 -9.96 -4.88
CA HIS A 163 -14.27 -8.89 -5.90
C HIS A 163 -15.53 -8.02 -5.82
N PRO A 164 -15.35 -6.72 -6.10
CA PRO A 164 -14.14 -5.99 -6.52
C PRO A 164 -13.30 -5.44 -5.36
N TRP A 165 -13.60 -5.81 -4.13
CA TRP A 165 -13.03 -5.29 -2.88
C TRP A 165 -11.80 -6.08 -2.40
N ARG A 166 -11.57 -7.28 -2.97
CA ARG A 166 -10.42 -8.10 -2.61
C ARG A 166 -9.13 -7.49 -3.16
N PHE A 167 -8.15 -7.34 -2.29
CA PHE A 167 -6.81 -6.93 -2.69
C PHE A 167 -6.05 -8.09 -3.35
N THR A 168 -5.33 -7.80 -4.43
CA THR A 168 -4.50 -8.77 -5.13
C THR A 168 -3.06 -8.28 -5.23
N MET A 169 -2.11 -9.23 -5.24
CA MET A 169 -0.68 -9.00 -5.48
C MET A 169 -0.21 -9.74 -6.74
N ASN A 170 -1.13 -10.14 -7.60
CA ASN A 170 -0.87 -10.91 -8.80
C ASN A 170 -1.08 -10.05 -10.04
N TYR A 171 0.00 -9.85 -10.82
CA TYR A 171 -0.03 -9.03 -12.04
C TYR A 171 -1.03 -9.54 -13.08
N ASP A 172 -1.08 -10.85 -13.33
CA ASP A 172 -1.97 -11.42 -14.35
C ASP A 172 -3.44 -11.34 -13.94
N GLU A 173 -3.72 -11.45 -12.65
CA GLU A 173 -5.05 -11.25 -12.09
C GLU A 173 -5.47 -9.78 -12.23
N ASP A 174 -4.62 -8.83 -11.80
CA ASP A 174 -4.88 -7.40 -11.93
C ASP A 174 -5.07 -6.97 -13.38
N LYS A 175 -4.26 -7.52 -14.30
CA LYS A 175 -4.40 -7.26 -15.73
C LYS A 175 -5.78 -7.66 -16.26
N ARG A 176 -6.33 -8.80 -15.81
CA ARG A 176 -7.69 -9.24 -16.18
C ARG A 176 -8.76 -8.35 -15.56
N ILE A 177 -8.63 -8.04 -14.27
CA ILE A 177 -9.59 -7.21 -13.52
C ILE A 177 -9.65 -5.81 -14.14
N LEU A 178 -8.49 -5.17 -14.34
CA LEU A 178 -8.41 -3.81 -14.85
C LEU A 178 -8.69 -3.71 -16.37
N ALA A 179 -8.62 -4.81 -17.12
CA ALA A 179 -9.10 -4.86 -18.52
C ALA A 179 -10.62 -4.99 -18.63
N GLY A 180 -11.30 -5.34 -17.56
CA GLY A 180 -12.77 -5.49 -17.52
C GLY A 180 -13.54 -4.19 -17.79
N PRO A 181 -14.88 -4.25 -17.80
CA PRO A 181 -15.73 -3.09 -18.08
C PRO A 181 -15.51 -1.97 -17.05
N ILE A 182 -15.72 -0.73 -17.50
CA ILE A 182 -15.69 0.46 -16.64
C ILE A 182 -16.97 0.54 -15.80
N GLU A 183 -18.11 0.32 -16.43
CA GLU A 183 -19.38 0.16 -15.74
C GLU A 183 -19.45 -1.25 -15.15
N ASP A 184 -19.62 -1.31 -13.85
CA ASP A 184 -19.92 -2.53 -13.13
C ASP A 184 -21.01 -2.25 -12.07
N GLU A 185 -21.38 -3.28 -11.31
CA GLU A 185 -22.49 -3.19 -10.35
C GLU A 185 -22.25 -2.20 -9.20
N VAL A 186 -21.01 -1.80 -8.96
CA VAL A 186 -20.64 -0.96 -7.80
C VAL A 186 -20.18 0.45 -8.18
N MET A 187 -19.64 0.65 -9.38
CA MET A 187 -19.20 1.98 -9.82
C MET A 187 -20.41 2.84 -10.17
N ARG A 188 -20.55 3.97 -9.49
CA ARG A 188 -21.61 4.97 -9.72
C ARG A 188 -21.02 6.19 -10.41
N PHE A 189 -21.78 6.71 -11.39
CA PHE A 189 -21.43 7.90 -12.14
C PHE A 189 -22.51 8.96 -11.95
N THR A 190 -22.09 10.20 -11.67
CA THR A 190 -23.01 11.34 -11.52
C THR A 190 -22.49 12.56 -12.29
N THR A 191 -23.42 13.45 -12.69
CA THR A 191 -23.16 14.70 -13.41
C THR A 191 -22.76 15.83 -12.48
#